data_e8ea49a5204649ad453569b485bb0570
#
_entry.id   e8ea49a5204649ad453569b485bb0570
#
_cell.length_a   1.000
_cell.length_b   1.000
_cell.length_c   1.000
_cell.angle_alpha   90.00
_cell.angle_beta   90.00
_cell.angle_gamma   90.00
#
_symmetry.space_group_name_H-M   'P 1'
#
loop_
_entity.id
_entity.type
_entity.pdbx_description
1 polymer ?
#
loop_
_entity_poly.entity_id
_entity_poly.type
_entity_poly.pdbx_seq_one_letter_code
_entity_poly.pdbx_strand_id
1 'polypeptide(L)'
;MRLLTLADQKGLDLAPHFAMEIHLHLAACYPREPWVEHFDWLDPLFNERLETKDGRMLIPDRPGLGITISDQARAWTVDSAEFGRI
;
A
#
# COMPACT_ATOMS: atom_id res chain seq x y z
N MET A 1 2.44 12.05 -3.93
CA MET A 1 1.73 13.16 -3.27
C MET A 1 1.29 14.27 -4.23
N ARG A 2 2.11 14.66 -5.19
CA ARG A 2 1.74 15.72 -6.16
C ARG A 2 0.49 15.37 -6.96
N LEU A 3 0.34 14.11 -7.40
CA LEU A 3 -0.85 13.66 -8.13
C LEU A 3 -2.11 13.75 -7.27
N LEU A 4 -2.01 13.43 -5.98
CA LEU A 4 -3.14 13.54 -5.06
C LEU A 4 -3.61 14.99 -4.94
N THR A 5 -2.68 15.92 -4.80
CA THR A 5 -2.99 17.35 -4.72
C THR A 5 -3.65 17.84 -6.01
N LEU A 6 -3.10 17.46 -7.17
CA LEU A 6 -3.65 17.85 -8.46
C LEU A 6 -5.05 17.27 -8.68
N ALA A 7 -5.25 15.98 -8.34
CA ALA A 7 -6.53 15.33 -8.45
C ALA A 7 -7.58 16.01 -7.57
N ASP A 8 -7.21 16.37 -6.34
CA ASP A 8 -8.11 17.07 -5.43
C ASP A 8 -8.49 18.46 -5.95
N GLN A 9 -7.51 19.21 -6.46
CA GLN A 9 -7.78 20.52 -7.07
C GLN A 9 -8.75 20.44 -8.25
N LYS A 10 -8.73 19.33 -8.97
CA LYS A 10 -9.63 19.07 -10.09
C LYS A 10 -10.95 18.43 -9.69
N GLY A 11 -11.15 18.14 -8.42
CA GLY A 11 -12.35 17.47 -7.93
C GLY A 11 -12.51 16.04 -8.42
N LEU A 12 -11.40 15.34 -8.69
CA LEU A 12 -11.40 13.98 -9.21
C LEU A 12 -11.42 12.95 -8.10
N ASP A 13 -12.00 11.78 -8.37
CA ASP A 13 -11.92 10.65 -7.48
C ASP A 13 -10.54 10.00 -7.57
N LEU A 14 -10.16 9.29 -6.50
CA LEU A 14 -8.89 8.58 -6.43
C LEU A 14 -9.15 7.08 -6.36
N ALA A 15 -8.50 6.32 -7.24
CA ALA A 15 -8.56 4.86 -7.25
C ALA A 15 -7.18 4.32 -7.66
N PRO A 16 -6.24 4.20 -6.70
CA PRO A 16 -4.90 3.67 -7.01
C PRO A 16 -4.98 2.24 -7.54
N HIS A 17 -4.16 1.96 -8.54
CA HIS A 17 -4.07 0.64 -9.15
C HIS A 17 -2.96 -0.19 -8.51
N PHE A 18 -3.28 -1.47 -8.17
CA PHE A 18 -2.32 -2.45 -7.68
C PHE A 18 -1.64 -2.06 -6.35
N ALA A 19 -0.82 -2.94 -5.82
CA ALA A 19 -0.02 -2.73 -4.60
C ALA A 19 -0.81 -2.05 -3.48
N MET A 20 -1.96 -2.63 -3.12
CA MET A 20 -2.85 -2.07 -2.11
C MET A 20 -2.15 -1.85 -0.77
N GLU A 21 -1.15 -2.67 -0.45
CA GLU A 21 -0.38 -2.61 0.80
C GLU A 21 0.38 -1.28 0.95
N ILE A 22 0.72 -0.67 -0.18
CA ILE A 22 1.41 0.62 -0.23
C ILE A 22 0.41 1.74 -0.48
N HIS A 23 -0.45 1.58 -1.47
CA HIS A 23 -1.37 2.61 -1.91
C HIS A 23 -2.43 2.96 -0.86
N LEU A 24 -2.76 2.03 0.04
CA LEU A 24 -3.71 2.30 1.11
C LEU A 24 -3.28 3.51 1.96
N HIS A 25 -1.99 3.62 2.25
CA HIS A 25 -1.46 4.73 3.04
C HIS A 25 -1.57 6.07 2.29
N LEU A 26 -1.37 6.06 0.98
CA LEU A 26 -1.55 7.26 0.15
C LEU A 26 -3.04 7.61 0.05
N ALA A 27 -3.88 6.62 -0.14
CA ALA A 27 -5.32 6.82 -0.21
C ALA A 27 -5.87 7.44 1.08
N ALA A 28 -5.31 7.04 2.23
CA ALA A 28 -5.70 7.59 3.54
C ALA A 28 -5.45 9.10 3.66
N CYS A 29 -4.52 9.63 2.87
CA CYS A 29 -4.20 11.07 2.87
C CYS A 29 -5.09 11.88 1.92
N TYR A 30 -5.94 11.22 1.13
CA TYR A 30 -6.78 11.92 0.16
C TYR A 30 -8.00 12.54 0.88
N PRO A 31 -8.33 13.81 0.61
CA PRO A 31 -9.41 14.51 1.34
C PRO A 31 -10.82 14.06 0.95
N ARG A 32 -10.96 13.32 -0.13
CA ARG A 32 -12.23 12.71 -0.57
C ARG A 32 -12.18 11.23 -0.29
N GLU A 33 -13.33 10.55 -0.35
CA GLU A 33 -13.36 9.10 -0.15
C GLU A 33 -12.71 8.40 -1.33
N PRO A 34 -11.57 7.70 -1.12
CA PRO A 34 -10.89 6.99 -2.19
C PRO A 34 -11.43 5.58 -2.36
N TRP A 35 -11.16 5.00 -3.52
CA TRP A 35 -11.40 3.59 -3.80
C TRP A 35 -10.06 2.88 -3.89
N VAL A 36 -9.86 1.83 -3.10
CA VAL A 36 -8.62 1.06 -3.12
C VAL A 36 -8.92 -0.32 -3.73
N GLU A 37 -8.20 -0.66 -4.79
CA GLU A 37 -8.32 -1.96 -5.44
C GLU A 37 -7.89 -3.06 -4.49
N HIS A 38 -8.76 -4.03 -4.24
CA HIS A 38 -8.40 -5.22 -3.48
C HIS A 38 -7.72 -6.21 -4.41
N PHE A 39 -6.44 -6.51 -4.15
CA PHE A 39 -5.64 -7.33 -5.04
C PHE A 39 -4.59 -8.09 -4.21
N ASP A 40 -4.83 -9.35 -3.98
CA ASP A 40 -4.09 -10.18 -3.02
C ASP A 40 -2.89 -10.94 -3.61
N TRP A 41 -2.48 -10.64 -4.82
CA TRP A 41 -1.37 -11.34 -5.48
C TRP A 41 -0.04 -11.21 -4.73
N LEU A 42 0.16 -10.12 -4.04
CA LEU A 42 1.39 -9.86 -3.29
C LEU A 42 1.38 -10.47 -1.88
N ASP A 43 0.28 -11.05 -1.45
CA ASP A 43 0.15 -11.63 -0.12
C ASP A 43 1.30 -12.55 0.28
N PRO A 44 1.79 -13.47 -0.58
CA PRO A 44 2.90 -14.34 -0.20
C PRO A 44 4.21 -13.62 0.11
N LEU A 45 4.37 -12.36 -0.31
CA LEU A 45 5.57 -11.57 -0.06
C LEU A 45 5.63 -11.03 1.36
N PHE A 46 4.51 -11.00 2.08
CA PHE A 46 4.40 -10.36 3.39
C PHE A 46 3.93 -11.32 4.46
N ASN A 47 4.33 -11.06 5.70
CA ASN A 47 3.87 -11.82 6.86
C ASN A 47 2.46 -11.42 7.27
N GLU A 48 2.13 -10.14 7.18
CA GLU A 48 0.84 -9.58 7.56
C GLU A 48 -0.12 -9.51 6.39
N ARG A 49 -1.40 -9.40 6.69
CA ARG A 49 -2.47 -9.19 5.71
C ARG A 49 -3.21 -7.90 6.03
N LEU A 50 -3.66 -7.21 5.00
CA LEU A 50 -4.58 -6.09 5.18
C LEU A 50 -5.96 -6.64 5.54
N GLU A 51 -6.61 -5.97 6.48
CA GLU A 51 -7.94 -6.34 6.94
C GLU A 51 -8.99 -5.47 6.29
N THR A 52 -10.15 -6.06 5.99
CA THR A 52 -11.33 -5.32 5.53
C THR A 52 -12.45 -5.49 6.54
N LYS A 53 -13.22 -4.41 6.74
CA LYS A 53 -14.38 -4.42 7.60
C LYS A 53 -15.47 -3.54 7.00
N ASP A 54 -16.67 -4.09 6.85
CA ASP A 54 -17.83 -3.36 6.32
C ASP A 54 -17.52 -2.70 4.96
N GLY A 55 -16.82 -3.43 4.08
CA GLY A 55 -16.47 -2.94 2.75
C GLY A 55 -15.32 -1.94 2.72
N ARG A 56 -14.66 -1.70 3.85
CA ARG A 56 -13.54 -0.78 3.96
C ARG A 56 -12.25 -1.52 4.32
N MET A 57 -11.17 -1.12 3.69
CA MET A 57 -9.84 -1.62 4.00
C MET A 57 -9.29 -0.83 5.18
N LEU A 58 -8.84 -1.55 6.22
CA LEU A 58 -8.33 -0.92 7.44
C LEU A 58 -6.85 -0.56 7.27
N ILE A 59 -6.48 0.64 7.71
CA ILE A 59 -5.09 1.09 7.71
C ILE A 59 -4.38 0.43 8.87
N PRO A 60 -3.24 -0.30 8.63
CA PRO A 60 -2.50 -0.92 9.73
C PRO A 60 -2.00 0.12 10.74
N ASP A 61 -2.21 -0.16 12.02
CA ASP A 61 -1.70 0.67 13.12
C ASP A 61 -0.38 0.08 13.62
N ARG A 62 0.63 0.08 12.75
CA ARG A 62 1.97 -0.44 13.01
C ARG A 62 2.99 0.48 12.33
N PRO A 63 4.26 0.50 12.81
CA PRO A 63 5.30 1.34 12.21
C PRO A 63 5.49 1.07 10.71
N GLY A 64 5.85 2.11 9.97
CA GLY A 64 6.06 2.04 8.52
C GLY A 64 4.79 1.69 7.78
N LEU A 65 4.88 0.80 6.81
CA LEU A 65 3.72 0.32 6.06
C LEU A 65 2.87 -0.69 6.85
N GLY A 66 3.36 -1.12 8.01
CA GLY A 66 2.67 -2.13 8.81
C GLY A 66 2.79 -3.55 8.25
N ILE A 67 3.73 -3.77 7.35
CA ILE A 67 4.00 -5.08 6.73
C ILE A 67 5.50 -5.39 6.78
N THR A 68 5.82 -6.67 6.85
CA THR A 68 7.20 -7.16 6.81
C THR A 68 7.35 -8.23 5.73
N ILE A 69 8.56 -8.36 5.21
CA ILE A 69 8.86 -9.33 4.16
C ILE A 69 8.85 -10.74 4.72
N SER A 70 8.16 -11.66 4.04
CA SER A 70 8.07 -13.05 4.45
C SER A 70 9.37 -13.82 4.15
N ASP A 71 9.57 -14.95 4.85
CA ASP A 71 10.69 -15.85 4.56
C ASP A 71 10.61 -16.41 3.14
N GLN A 72 9.39 -16.68 2.66
CA GLN A 72 9.18 -17.15 1.29
C GLN A 72 9.64 -16.11 0.27
N ALA A 73 9.33 -14.83 0.49
CA ALA A 73 9.79 -13.75 -0.37
C ALA A 73 11.31 -13.66 -0.39
N ARG A 74 11.96 -13.84 0.77
CA ARG A 74 13.42 -13.84 0.86
C ARG A 74 14.02 -15.00 0.09
N ALA A 75 13.41 -16.17 0.13
CA ALA A 75 13.83 -17.34 -0.63
C ALA A 75 13.72 -17.14 -2.15
N TRP A 76 12.82 -16.29 -2.59
CA TRP A 76 12.63 -15.95 -4.00
C TRP A 76 13.53 -14.82 -4.50
N THR A 77 14.39 -14.27 -3.64
CA THR A 77 15.30 -13.19 -4.04
C THR A 77 16.24 -13.66 -5.13
N VAL A 78 16.27 -12.94 -6.25
CA VAL A 78 17.16 -13.27 -7.38
C VAL A 78 18.32 -12.30 -7.50
N ASP A 79 18.21 -11.12 -6.89
CA ASP A 79 19.25 -10.10 -6.88
C ASP A 79 19.01 -9.15 -5.72
N SER A 80 20.06 -8.55 -5.21
CA SER A 80 19.95 -7.57 -4.14
C SER A 80 21.04 -6.50 -4.23
N ALA A 81 20.72 -5.31 -3.71
CA ALA A 81 21.65 -4.20 -3.62
C ALA A 81 21.33 -3.38 -2.38
N GLU A 82 22.37 -2.76 -1.80
CA GLU A 82 22.21 -1.93 -0.62
C GLU A 82 22.80 -0.54 -0.90
N PHE A 83 21.99 0.50 -0.66
CA PHE A 83 22.35 1.88 -0.94
C PHE A 83 22.07 2.77 0.26
N GLY A 84 22.75 3.93 0.31
CA GLY A 84 22.39 5.00 1.23
C GLY A 84 22.61 4.67 2.69
N ARG A 85 23.56 3.83 2.99
CA ARG A 85 23.92 3.53 4.36
C ARG A 85 24.64 4.73 4.98
N ILE A 86 24.06 5.28 6.01
CA ILE A 86 24.61 6.40 6.76
C ILE A 86 25.04 5.92 8.14
#